data_a253d5ac0a653ad68a8e486d4777a656
#
_entry.id   a253d5ac0a653ad68a8e486d4777a656
#
_cell.length_a   1.000
_cell.length_b   1.000
_cell.length_c   1.000
_cell.angle_alpha   90.00
_cell.angle_beta   90.00
_cell.angle_gamma   90.00
#
_symmetry.space_group_name_H-M   'P 1'
#
loop_
_entity.id
_entity.type
_entity.pdbx_description
1 polymer ?
#
loop_
_entity_poly.entity_id
_entity_poly.type
_entity_poly.pdbx_seq_one_letter_code
_entity_poly.pdbx_strand_id
1 'polypeptide(L)'
;MKIKSLFNLFFISLFFLLNGCNNPKPTFQDFIGTWVSEDGGEIIFKEDSTCIVKGIYAKQISPFSEGKASLSGEGQWRIRTKDSNGYDQYNIAIYLKGVIYFSLFISGEGLLDNRPPWYLFDYIGDPDELNLYKFTKIK
;
A
#
# COMPACT_ATOMS: atom_id res chain seq x y z
N MET A 1 5.95 49.45 -23.80
CA MET A 1 5.46 49.17 -22.45
C MET A 1 4.65 47.86 -22.31
N LYS A 2 4.37 47.12 -23.36
CA LYS A 2 3.57 45.86 -23.33
C LYS A 2 4.38 44.58 -23.12
N ILE A 3 5.67 44.56 -23.41
CA ILE A 3 6.52 43.37 -23.34
C ILE A 3 6.88 42.98 -21.88
N LYS A 4 7.09 43.97 -21.01
CA LYS A 4 7.41 43.74 -19.60
C LYS A 4 6.25 43.10 -18.81
N SER A 5 5.00 43.42 -19.21
CA SER A 5 3.80 42.85 -18.60
C SER A 5 3.61 41.37 -18.96
N LEU A 6 3.90 40.98 -20.21
CA LEU A 6 3.83 39.60 -20.67
C LEU A 6 4.89 38.74 -19.98
N PHE A 7 6.09 39.26 -19.77
CA PHE A 7 7.18 38.53 -19.10
C PHE A 7 6.86 38.29 -17.63
N ASN A 8 6.25 39.24 -16.94
CA ASN A 8 5.79 39.04 -15.56
C ASN A 8 4.65 38.00 -15.45
N LEU A 9 3.72 38.00 -16.40
CA LEU A 9 2.64 37.01 -16.41
C LEU A 9 3.18 35.58 -16.63
N PHE A 10 4.17 35.42 -17.49
CA PHE A 10 4.81 34.16 -17.77
C PHE A 10 5.60 33.63 -16.56
N PHE A 11 6.29 34.52 -15.84
CA PHE A 11 7.02 34.16 -14.61
C PHE A 11 6.09 33.77 -13.46
N ILE A 12 4.95 34.43 -13.31
CA ILE A 12 3.93 34.08 -12.30
C ILE A 12 3.29 32.73 -12.62
N SER A 13 2.99 32.47 -13.90
CA SER A 13 2.45 31.18 -14.35
C SER A 13 3.44 30.03 -14.10
N LEU A 14 4.74 30.26 -14.32
CA LEU A 14 5.78 29.26 -14.08
C LEU A 14 5.94 28.93 -12.58
N PHE A 15 5.72 29.91 -11.70
CA PHE A 15 5.80 29.72 -10.24
C PHE A 15 4.63 28.86 -9.71
N PHE A 16 3.45 28.90 -10.34
CA PHE A 16 2.33 28.04 -9.98
C PHE A 16 2.52 26.58 -10.44
N LEU A 17 3.33 26.34 -11.46
CA LEU A 17 3.63 24.99 -11.94
C LEU A 17 4.66 24.25 -11.06
N LEU A 18 5.43 24.97 -10.24
CA LEU A 18 6.46 24.38 -9.36
C LEU A 18 5.92 23.91 -7.99
N ASN A 19 4.67 24.22 -7.66
CA ASN A 19 4.08 23.85 -6.37
C ASN A 19 3.37 22.51 -6.34
N GLY A 20 3.55 21.66 -7.33
CA GLY A 20 2.67 20.53 -7.50
C GLY A 20 3.30 19.18 -7.62
N CYS A 21 3.98 18.62 -6.64
CA CYS A 21 4.14 17.17 -6.50
C CYS A 21 4.51 16.82 -5.06
N ASN A 22 3.65 17.14 -4.11
CA ASN A 22 3.70 16.47 -2.81
C ASN A 22 2.84 15.20 -2.93
N ASN A 23 3.44 14.09 -3.33
CA ASN A 23 2.79 12.80 -3.25
C ASN A 23 2.43 12.53 -1.78
N PRO A 24 1.14 12.38 -1.45
CA PRO A 24 0.76 12.06 -0.08
C PRO A 24 1.41 10.74 0.32
N LYS A 25 1.97 10.71 1.53
CA LYS A 25 2.56 9.48 2.07
C LYS A 25 1.49 8.70 2.81
N PRO A 26 1.45 7.37 2.67
CA PRO A 26 0.52 6.55 3.43
C PRO A 26 0.80 6.66 4.93
N THR A 27 -0.23 6.84 5.72
CA THR A 27 -0.18 6.97 7.18
C THR A 27 -0.83 5.78 7.86
N PHE A 28 -0.55 5.58 9.14
CA PHE A 28 -1.16 4.51 9.94
C PHE A 28 -2.69 4.55 9.91
N GLN A 29 -3.28 5.74 9.98
CA GLN A 29 -4.73 5.93 10.00
C GLN A 29 -5.42 5.51 8.70
N ASP A 30 -4.72 5.59 7.57
CA ASP A 30 -5.28 5.20 6.28
C ASP A 30 -5.63 3.72 6.24
N PHE A 31 -4.95 2.89 7.02
CA PHE A 31 -5.09 1.43 6.95
C PHE A 31 -6.01 0.84 8.00
N ILE A 32 -6.37 1.56 9.05
CA ILE A 32 -7.31 1.07 10.05
C ILE A 32 -8.65 0.75 9.40
N GLY A 33 -9.19 -0.46 9.67
CA GLY A 33 -10.43 -0.95 9.13
C GLY A 33 -10.28 -2.29 8.42
N THR A 34 -11.27 -2.65 7.62
CA THR A 34 -11.36 -3.95 6.95
C THR A 34 -10.95 -3.84 5.48
N TRP A 35 -10.10 -4.76 5.07
CA TRP A 35 -9.57 -4.91 3.73
C TRP A 35 -9.93 -6.28 3.19
N VAL A 36 -10.39 -6.33 1.94
CA VAL A 36 -10.84 -7.57 1.29
C VAL A 36 -10.14 -7.79 -0.03
N SER A 37 -9.83 -9.04 -0.32
CA SER A 37 -9.35 -9.50 -1.61
C SER A 37 -10.51 -9.99 -2.49
N GLU A 38 -10.27 -10.12 -3.78
CA GLU A 38 -11.27 -10.58 -4.75
C GLU A 38 -11.76 -12.00 -4.48
N ASP A 39 -10.92 -12.85 -3.89
CA ASP A 39 -11.23 -14.23 -3.50
C ASP A 39 -11.92 -14.35 -2.13
N GLY A 40 -12.21 -13.22 -1.47
CA GLY A 40 -12.90 -13.17 -0.19
C GLY A 40 -11.99 -13.26 1.04
N GLY A 41 -10.68 -13.21 0.89
CA GLY A 41 -9.76 -13.06 2.01
C GLY A 41 -9.93 -11.70 2.70
N GLU A 42 -9.86 -11.67 4.03
CA GLU A 42 -10.11 -10.47 4.83
C GLU A 42 -8.95 -10.17 5.78
N ILE A 43 -8.59 -8.90 5.89
CA ILE A 43 -7.66 -8.39 6.90
C ILE A 43 -8.32 -7.23 7.63
N ILE A 44 -8.38 -7.29 8.97
CA ILE A 44 -8.89 -6.22 9.81
C ILE A 44 -7.70 -5.63 10.58
N PHE A 45 -7.35 -4.38 10.29
CA PHE A 45 -6.34 -3.64 11.03
C PHE A 45 -6.99 -2.75 12.09
N LYS A 46 -6.50 -2.86 13.32
CA LYS A 46 -7.00 -2.12 14.49
C LYS A 46 -6.03 -1.02 14.91
N GLU A 47 -6.53 -0.02 15.61
CA GLU A 47 -5.76 1.12 16.12
C GLU A 47 -4.67 0.75 17.13
N ASP A 48 -4.85 -0.36 17.84
CA ASP A 48 -3.88 -0.88 18.81
C ASP A 48 -2.73 -1.68 18.17
N SER A 49 -2.58 -1.59 16.84
CA SER A 49 -1.61 -2.36 16.05
C SER A 49 -1.85 -3.88 16.03
N THR A 50 -3.01 -4.34 16.49
CA THR A 50 -3.42 -5.73 16.28
C THR A 50 -4.15 -5.91 14.97
N CYS A 51 -4.16 -7.12 14.44
CA CYS A 51 -4.90 -7.45 13.23
C CYS A 51 -5.55 -8.83 13.33
N ILE A 52 -6.60 -9.01 12.53
CA ILE A 52 -7.27 -10.29 12.32
C ILE A 52 -7.18 -10.59 10.82
N VAL A 53 -6.72 -11.77 10.50
CA VAL A 53 -6.64 -12.29 9.12
C VAL A 53 -7.60 -13.45 8.99
N LYS A 54 -8.38 -13.48 7.90
CA LYS A 54 -9.36 -14.53 7.63
C LYS A 54 -9.27 -14.98 6.18
N GLY A 55 -9.06 -16.26 5.97
CA GLY A 55 -9.20 -16.93 4.69
C GLY A 55 -8.30 -16.42 3.57
N ILE A 56 -7.15 -15.83 3.88
CA ILE A 56 -6.20 -15.37 2.85
C ILE A 56 -5.53 -16.59 2.21
N TYR A 57 -5.42 -16.58 0.90
CA TYR A 57 -4.82 -17.68 0.17
C TYR A 57 -3.31 -17.75 0.44
N ALA A 58 -2.93 -18.73 1.26
CA ALA A 58 -1.58 -18.83 1.82
C ALA A 58 -0.47 -18.92 0.76
N LYS A 59 -0.72 -19.64 -0.31
CA LYS A 59 0.25 -19.90 -1.38
C LYS A 59 0.66 -18.63 -2.13
N GLN A 60 -0.19 -17.60 -2.13
CA GLN A 60 0.08 -16.34 -2.81
C GLN A 60 0.88 -15.36 -1.95
N ILE A 61 0.80 -15.48 -0.61
CA ILE A 61 1.38 -14.50 0.31
C ILE A 61 2.69 -14.97 0.94
N SER A 62 2.87 -16.28 1.09
CA SER A 62 4.05 -16.79 1.76
C SER A 62 4.54 -18.09 1.12
N PRO A 63 5.76 -18.08 0.57
CA PRO A 63 6.40 -19.32 0.12
C PRO A 63 6.64 -20.34 1.24
N PHE A 64 6.55 -19.89 2.51
CA PHE A 64 6.73 -20.73 3.71
C PHE A 64 5.42 -21.31 4.25
N SER A 65 4.31 -21.11 3.57
CA SER A 65 3.00 -21.66 3.97
C SER A 65 2.81 -23.11 3.56
N GLU A 66 3.88 -23.92 3.59
CA GLU A 66 3.85 -25.31 3.18
C GLU A 66 2.64 -26.04 3.76
N GLY A 67 1.73 -26.48 2.87
CA GLY A 67 0.59 -27.32 3.20
C GLY A 67 -0.67 -26.63 3.71
N LYS A 68 -0.72 -25.30 3.84
CA LYS A 68 -1.95 -24.59 4.23
C LYS A 68 -2.65 -24.01 2.99
N ALA A 69 -3.93 -24.33 2.82
CA ALA A 69 -4.74 -23.77 1.74
C ALA A 69 -5.07 -22.30 1.99
N SER A 70 -5.27 -21.90 3.25
CA SER A 70 -5.55 -20.51 3.64
C SER A 70 -4.92 -20.16 4.99
N LEU A 71 -4.66 -18.87 5.17
CA LEU A 71 -4.19 -18.27 6.42
C LEU A 71 -5.34 -17.59 7.13
N SER A 72 -5.47 -17.90 8.44
CA SER A 72 -6.38 -17.21 9.35
C SER A 72 -5.72 -17.12 10.72
N GLY A 73 -5.92 -16.02 11.42
CA GLY A 73 -5.37 -15.86 12.76
C GLY A 73 -5.38 -14.41 13.21
N GLU A 74 -4.96 -14.22 14.45
CA GLU A 74 -4.73 -12.92 15.05
C GLU A 74 -3.24 -12.62 15.15
N GLY A 75 -2.90 -11.34 15.05
CA GLY A 75 -1.52 -10.93 15.10
C GLY A 75 -1.33 -9.45 15.32
N GLN A 76 -0.17 -8.98 14.93
CA GLN A 76 0.22 -7.58 14.97
C GLN A 76 0.58 -7.10 13.58
N TRP A 77 0.41 -5.81 13.35
CA TRP A 77 0.78 -5.17 12.09
C TRP A 77 1.52 -3.86 12.32
N ARG A 78 2.32 -3.48 11.33
CA ARG A 78 2.98 -2.18 11.30
C ARG A 78 3.24 -1.71 9.88
N ILE A 79 3.26 -0.42 9.66
CA ILE A 79 3.74 0.17 8.41
C ILE A 79 5.27 0.22 8.46
N ARG A 80 5.89 -0.17 7.37
CA ARG A 80 7.29 0.05 7.08
C ARG A 80 7.40 1.08 5.96
N THR A 81 8.34 2.00 6.09
CA THR A 81 8.53 3.08 5.13
C THR A 81 9.79 2.91 4.28
N LYS A 82 10.62 1.92 4.62
CA LYS A 82 11.87 1.65 3.92
C LYS A 82 12.08 0.16 3.72
N ASP A 83 12.71 -0.18 2.61
CA ASP A 83 13.20 -1.54 2.38
C ASP A 83 14.48 -1.83 3.19
N SER A 84 15.04 -3.04 3.03
CA SER A 84 16.29 -3.45 3.67
C SER A 84 17.52 -2.63 3.26
N ASN A 85 17.45 -1.94 2.12
CA ASN A 85 18.52 -1.11 1.55
C ASN A 85 18.33 0.38 1.88
N GLY A 86 17.27 0.75 2.60
CA GLY A 86 16.95 2.13 3.01
C GLY A 86 16.22 2.95 1.96
N TYR A 87 15.80 2.37 0.84
CA TYR A 87 14.95 3.04 -0.15
C TYR A 87 13.51 3.16 0.35
N ASP A 88 12.86 4.26 0.00
CA ASP A 88 11.47 4.50 0.35
C ASP A 88 10.57 3.45 -0.32
N GLN A 89 10.10 2.51 0.47
CA GLN A 89 9.18 1.46 0.06
C GLN A 89 8.14 1.26 1.15
N TYR A 90 6.91 1.61 0.84
CA TYR A 90 5.82 1.46 1.78
C TYR A 90 5.23 0.06 1.72
N ASN A 91 5.21 -0.61 2.86
CA ASN A 91 4.54 -1.90 3.01
C ASN A 91 3.95 -2.06 4.41
N ILE A 92 2.99 -2.97 4.54
CA ILE A 92 2.44 -3.41 5.81
C ILE A 92 3.04 -4.75 6.14
N ALA A 93 3.73 -4.83 7.28
CA ALA A 93 4.23 -6.07 7.84
C ALA A 93 3.19 -6.65 8.80
N ILE A 94 2.86 -7.93 8.64
CA ILE A 94 1.88 -8.68 9.45
C ILE A 94 2.58 -9.87 10.10
N TYR A 95 2.39 -10.00 11.41
CA TYR A 95 2.95 -11.04 12.24
C TYR A 95 1.81 -11.81 12.93
N LEU A 96 1.47 -12.98 12.43
CA LEU A 96 0.46 -13.82 13.05
C LEU A 96 1.07 -14.65 14.19
N LYS A 97 0.28 -14.92 15.21
CA LYS A 97 0.66 -15.84 16.31
C LYS A 97 0.98 -17.21 15.73
N GLY A 98 2.18 -17.73 16.00
CA GLY A 98 2.62 -19.04 15.50
C GLY A 98 3.61 -18.99 14.34
N VAL A 99 4.33 -17.85 14.21
CA VAL A 99 5.51 -17.69 13.32
C VAL A 99 5.19 -17.45 11.84
N ILE A 100 4.02 -16.94 11.50
CA ILE A 100 3.73 -16.55 10.13
C ILE A 100 3.97 -15.05 10.00
N TYR A 101 4.94 -14.71 9.17
CA TYR A 101 5.25 -13.33 8.78
C TYR A 101 5.02 -13.18 7.29
N PHE A 102 4.31 -12.14 6.92
CA PHE A 102 4.22 -11.70 5.53
C PHE A 102 4.10 -10.17 5.44
N SER A 103 4.32 -9.63 4.28
CA SER A 103 4.16 -8.19 4.03
C SER A 103 3.37 -7.96 2.76
N LEU A 104 2.59 -6.88 2.77
CA LEU A 104 1.85 -6.41 1.61
C LEU A 104 2.40 -5.05 1.20
N PHE A 105 2.64 -4.86 -0.07
CA PHE A 105 3.00 -3.56 -0.61
C PHE A 105 1.81 -2.61 -0.56
N ILE A 106 2.10 -1.31 -0.44
CA ILE A 106 1.10 -0.24 -0.47
C ILE A 106 1.25 0.49 -1.80
N SER A 107 0.16 0.67 -2.51
CA SER A 107 0.08 1.55 -3.66
C SER A 107 -1.21 2.34 -3.66
N GLY A 108 -1.24 3.41 -4.41
CA GLY A 108 -2.42 4.25 -4.59
C GLY A 108 -2.92 4.22 -6.02
N GLU A 109 -4.07 4.84 -6.23
CA GLU A 109 -4.68 4.99 -7.54
C GLU A 109 -4.32 6.35 -8.13
N GLY A 110 -3.37 6.37 -9.03
CA GLY A 110 -2.98 7.57 -9.75
C GLY A 110 -2.16 7.20 -10.98
N LEU A 111 -2.44 7.85 -12.09
CA LEU A 111 -1.72 7.54 -13.34
C LEU A 111 -0.27 8.06 -13.30
N LEU A 112 -0.04 9.16 -12.61
CA LEU A 112 1.27 9.82 -12.52
C LEU A 112 1.76 9.95 -11.08
N ASP A 113 0.88 9.81 -10.11
CA ASP A 113 1.14 10.00 -8.69
C ASP A 113 0.59 8.83 -7.89
N ASN A 114 1.33 8.42 -6.89
CA ASN A 114 0.87 7.41 -5.94
C ASN A 114 0.06 8.09 -4.83
N ARG A 115 -1.27 8.06 -4.92
CA ARG A 115 -2.20 8.77 -4.01
C ARG A 115 -3.41 7.92 -3.64
N PRO A 116 -4.08 8.25 -2.50
CA PRO A 116 -5.30 7.55 -2.12
C PRO A 116 -6.40 7.64 -3.22
N PRO A 117 -7.30 6.64 -3.28
CA PRO A 117 -7.43 5.54 -2.34
C PRO A 117 -6.29 4.54 -2.42
N TRP A 118 -5.82 4.10 -1.23
CA TRP A 118 -4.77 3.10 -1.13
C TRP A 118 -5.32 1.71 -1.37
N TYR A 119 -4.47 0.81 -1.91
CA TYR A 119 -4.69 -0.62 -1.92
C TYR A 119 -3.43 -1.36 -1.46
N LEU A 120 -3.64 -2.57 -0.96
CA LEU A 120 -2.57 -3.46 -0.56
C LEU A 120 -2.44 -4.57 -1.59
N PHE A 121 -1.23 -5.05 -1.81
CA PHE A 121 -1.01 -6.13 -2.76
C PHE A 121 0.24 -6.94 -2.48
N ASP A 122 0.29 -8.13 -3.05
CA ASP A 122 1.48 -8.93 -3.26
C ASP A 122 1.50 -9.43 -4.70
N TYR A 123 2.65 -9.80 -5.20
CA TYR A 123 2.80 -10.34 -6.55
C TYR A 123 2.42 -11.82 -6.59
N ILE A 124 1.66 -12.21 -7.61
CA ILE A 124 1.35 -13.61 -7.91
C ILE A 124 2.32 -14.08 -8.99
N GLY A 125 3.29 -14.91 -8.62
CA GLY A 125 4.29 -15.39 -9.58
C GLY A 125 5.37 -14.38 -9.86
N ASP A 126 5.70 -14.19 -11.14
CA ASP A 126 6.75 -13.27 -11.56
C ASP A 126 6.27 -11.80 -11.45
N PRO A 127 7.01 -10.92 -10.74
CA PRO A 127 6.66 -9.51 -10.64
C PRO A 127 6.55 -8.79 -11.99
N ASP A 128 7.27 -9.26 -13.00
CA ASP A 128 7.23 -8.67 -14.36
C ASP A 128 5.90 -8.91 -15.07
N GLU A 129 5.14 -9.92 -14.65
CA GLU A 129 3.81 -10.21 -15.19
C GLU A 129 2.72 -9.28 -14.64
N LEU A 130 3.01 -8.50 -13.59
CA LEU A 130 2.10 -7.58 -12.92
C LEU A 130 0.79 -8.21 -12.42
N ASN A 131 0.81 -9.51 -12.15
CA ASN A 131 -0.31 -10.21 -11.53
C ASN A 131 -0.32 -9.89 -10.03
N LEU A 132 -1.36 -9.23 -9.56
CA LEU A 132 -1.45 -8.76 -8.18
C LEU A 132 -2.53 -9.51 -7.39
N TYR A 133 -2.17 -9.98 -6.19
CA TYR A 133 -3.12 -10.34 -5.16
C TYR A 133 -3.49 -9.08 -4.37
N LYS A 134 -4.61 -8.48 -4.73
CA LYS A 134 -4.98 -7.12 -4.30
C LYS A 134 -6.04 -7.15 -3.20
N PHE A 135 -5.85 -6.27 -2.21
CA PHE A 135 -6.84 -5.98 -1.17
C PHE A 135 -7.28 -4.54 -1.27
N THR A 136 -8.57 -4.32 -1.16
CA THR A 136 -9.18 -2.99 -1.13
C THR A 136 -9.93 -2.76 0.19
N LYS A 137 -9.95 -1.53 0.66
CA LYS A 137 -10.63 -1.15 1.90
C LYS A 137 -12.15 -1.16 1.69
N ILE A 138 -12.86 -1.82 2.58
CA ILE A 138 -14.32 -1.71 2.63
C ILE A 138 -14.65 -0.41 3.38
N LYS A 139 -15.57 0.34 2.82
CA LYS A 139 -16.08 1.58 3.44
C LYS A 139 -16.91 1.28 4.68
#